data_1c0c8ee9d6529f1b9decc52e8c9764a5
#
_entry.id   1c0c8ee9d6529f1b9decc52e8c9764a5
#
_cell.length_a   1.000
_cell.length_b   1.000
_cell.length_c   1.000
_cell.angle_alpha   90.00
_cell.angle_beta   90.00
_cell.angle_gamma   90.00
#
_symmetry.space_group_name_H-M   'P 1'
#
loop_
_entity.id
_entity.type
_entity.pdbx_description
1 polymer ?
#
loop_
_entity_poly.entity_id
_entity_poly.type
_entity_poly.pdbx_seq_one_letter_code
_entity_poly.pdbx_strand_id
1 'polypeptide(L)'
;MGQTLEAVAIDYHTENYRDAYSRINAIVIEGEAEAYSNYLQLGELLPEFTQELNRLAKMEDRHKKGFIACGKNLNVTPDMDFAEKFFSELHGNFQKAFATKDIVTCLLIQSLIIECFAIAAYNIYIPVADPFARKITEGVVKDEYLHLNFGEEWLHNHFDDSKAPLEQANRQNLPLVWKMLNQVEIDAKVLGMEKEALVEDFMIQYGESLGKIGFTTRDIMRMSAMGLAAA
;
A
#
# COMPACT_ATOMS: atom_id res chain seq x y z
N MET A 1 37.04 -19.14 2.75
CA MET A 1 36.31 -19.55 1.53
C MET A 1 34.86 -19.15 1.74
N GLY A 2 34.46 -17.97 1.25
CA GLY A 2 33.06 -17.53 1.31
C GLY A 2 32.32 -18.24 0.18
N GLN A 3 31.33 -19.05 0.54
CA GLN A 3 30.32 -19.52 -0.40
C GLN A 3 29.50 -18.30 -0.80
N THR A 4 29.67 -17.81 -2.02
CA THR A 4 28.68 -16.96 -2.66
C THR A 4 27.43 -17.83 -2.82
N LEU A 5 26.39 -17.54 -2.06
CA LEU A 5 25.04 -18.05 -2.32
C LEU A 5 24.67 -17.51 -3.71
N GLU A 6 24.71 -18.39 -4.73
CA GLU A 6 24.13 -18.08 -6.02
C GLU A 6 22.64 -17.84 -5.77
N ALA A 7 22.16 -16.63 -6.06
CA ALA A 7 20.74 -16.32 -6.02
C ALA A 7 20.04 -17.28 -7.00
N VAL A 8 19.13 -18.09 -6.50
CA VAL A 8 18.33 -19.01 -7.34
C VAL A 8 17.56 -18.15 -8.32
N ALA A 9 17.82 -18.31 -9.60
CA ALA A 9 17.12 -17.56 -10.64
C ALA A 9 15.62 -17.92 -10.59
N ILE A 10 14.77 -16.92 -10.44
CA ILE A 10 13.31 -17.11 -10.44
C ILE A 10 12.84 -17.44 -11.85
N ASP A 11 12.13 -18.56 -11.99
CA ASP A 11 11.46 -18.92 -13.25
C ASP A 11 10.01 -18.40 -13.24
N TYR A 12 9.78 -17.26 -13.86
CA TYR A 12 8.48 -16.57 -13.96
C TYR A 12 7.43 -17.35 -14.77
N HIS A 13 7.81 -18.45 -15.44
CA HIS A 13 6.93 -19.22 -16.31
C HIS A 13 6.39 -20.50 -15.67
N THR A 14 6.82 -20.85 -14.46
CA THR A 14 6.27 -21.99 -13.73
C THR A 14 4.80 -21.75 -13.39
N GLU A 15 4.02 -22.83 -13.34
CA GLU A 15 2.60 -22.77 -12.94
C GLU A 15 2.45 -22.19 -11.55
N ASN A 16 3.28 -22.62 -10.59
CA ASN A 16 3.27 -22.13 -9.21
C ASN A 16 3.53 -20.61 -9.11
N TYR A 17 4.50 -20.08 -9.90
CA TYR A 17 4.75 -18.64 -9.93
C TYR A 17 3.56 -17.89 -10.51
N ARG A 18 3.00 -18.35 -11.63
CA ARG A 18 1.85 -17.68 -12.28
C ARG A 18 0.60 -17.70 -11.42
N ASP A 19 0.37 -18.78 -10.69
CA ASP A 19 -0.76 -18.90 -9.76
C ASP A 19 -0.63 -17.89 -8.61
N ALA A 20 0.51 -17.84 -7.93
CA ALA A 20 0.79 -16.82 -6.91
C ALA A 20 0.73 -15.39 -7.50
N TYR A 21 1.31 -15.18 -8.68
CA TYR A 21 1.30 -13.89 -9.35
C TYR A 21 -0.11 -13.44 -9.73
N SER A 22 -1.02 -14.35 -10.04
CA SER A 22 -2.42 -14.01 -10.36
C SER A 22 -3.11 -13.29 -9.18
N ARG A 23 -2.85 -13.72 -7.95
CA ARG A 23 -3.39 -13.10 -6.74
C ARG A 23 -2.66 -11.80 -6.37
N ILE A 24 -1.33 -11.79 -6.37
CA ILE A 24 -0.54 -10.59 -6.05
C ILE A 24 -0.77 -9.47 -7.07
N ASN A 25 -0.77 -9.79 -8.37
CA ASN A 25 -1.05 -8.81 -9.41
C ASN A 25 -2.48 -8.27 -9.33
N ALA A 26 -3.47 -9.11 -8.97
CA ALA A 26 -4.84 -8.68 -8.74
C ALA A 26 -4.94 -7.71 -7.55
N ILE A 27 -4.25 -7.99 -6.43
CA ILE A 27 -4.18 -7.08 -5.28
C ILE A 27 -3.67 -5.71 -5.69
N VAL A 28 -2.59 -5.66 -6.46
CA VAL A 28 -2.04 -4.38 -6.91
C VAL A 28 -3.01 -3.65 -7.83
N ILE A 29 -3.62 -4.33 -8.80
CA ILE A 29 -4.61 -3.74 -9.71
C ILE A 29 -5.82 -3.19 -8.94
N GLU A 30 -6.32 -3.91 -7.94
CA GLU A 30 -7.45 -3.48 -7.12
C GLU A 30 -7.07 -2.33 -6.19
N GLY A 31 -5.88 -2.38 -5.58
CA GLY A 31 -5.35 -1.29 -4.75
C GLY A 31 -5.30 0.03 -5.51
N GLU A 32 -4.77 0.03 -6.74
CA GLU A 32 -4.72 1.20 -7.61
C GLU A 32 -6.13 1.68 -8.02
N ALA A 33 -7.08 0.75 -8.22
CA ALA A 33 -8.46 1.09 -8.54
C ALA A 33 -9.18 1.74 -7.35
N GLU A 34 -8.98 1.23 -6.16
CA GLU A 34 -9.50 1.82 -4.93
C GLU A 34 -8.86 3.18 -4.64
N ALA A 35 -7.53 3.28 -4.76
CA ALA A 35 -6.81 4.53 -4.56
C ALA A 35 -7.31 5.63 -5.52
N TYR A 36 -7.54 5.30 -6.79
CA TYR A 36 -8.19 6.22 -7.74
C TYR A 36 -9.51 6.75 -7.21
N SER A 37 -10.39 5.86 -6.74
CA SER A 37 -11.71 6.23 -6.21
C SER A 37 -11.59 7.05 -4.92
N ASN A 38 -10.70 6.65 -4.01
CA ASN A 38 -10.49 7.28 -2.72
C ASN A 38 -9.96 8.72 -2.88
N TYR A 39 -9.03 8.98 -3.82
CA TYR A 39 -8.56 10.33 -4.10
C TYR A 39 -9.65 11.23 -4.70
N LEU A 40 -10.55 10.71 -5.54
CA LEU A 40 -11.70 11.47 -6.01
C LEU A 40 -12.64 11.84 -4.86
N GLN A 41 -12.94 10.89 -3.95
CA GLN A 41 -13.78 11.11 -2.77
C GLN A 41 -13.12 12.08 -1.77
N LEU A 42 -11.81 11.99 -1.57
CA LEU A 42 -11.05 13.00 -0.80
C LEU A 42 -11.18 14.40 -1.41
N GLY A 43 -11.20 14.50 -2.74
CA GLY A 43 -11.42 15.78 -3.45
C GLY A 43 -12.80 16.37 -3.22
N GLU A 44 -13.82 15.55 -2.89
CA GLU A 44 -15.13 16.04 -2.47
C GLU A 44 -15.11 16.56 -1.03
N LEU A 45 -14.32 15.94 -0.14
CA LEU A 45 -14.17 16.36 1.26
C LEU A 45 -13.26 17.58 1.43
N LEU A 46 -12.29 17.76 0.52
CA LEU A 46 -11.27 18.79 0.54
C LEU A 46 -11.34 19.62 -0.78
N PRO A 47 -12.37 20.42 -0.97
CA PRO A 47 -12.63 21.12 -2.24
C PRO A 47 -11.49 22.05 -2.65
N GLU A 48 -10.72 22.61 -1.72
CA GLU A 48 -9.54 23.43 -1.97
C GLU A 48 -8.38 22.66 -2.61
N PHE A 49 -8.34 21.32 -2.42
CA PHE A 49 -7.33 20.42 -2.98
C PHE A 49 -7.85 19.57 -4.14
N THR A 50 -9.09 19.79 -4.61
CA THR A 50 -9.71 18.97 -5.66
C THR A 50 -8.84 18.81 -6.91
N GLN A 51 -8.15 19.88 -7.34
CA GLN A 51 -7.30 19.81 -8.52
C GLN A 51 -6.10 18.87 -8.32
N GLU A 52 -5.47 18.93 -7.15
CA GLU A 52 -4.34 18.10 -6.81
C GLU A 52 -4.77 16.62 -6.62
N LEU A 53 -5.82 16.37 -5.86
CA LEU A 53 -6.37 15.04 -5.62
C LEU A 53 -6.84 14.37 -6.91
N ASN A 54 -7.44 15.12 -7.85
CA ASN A 54 -7.75 14.63 -9.20
C ASN A 54 -6.48 14.27 -9.99
N ARG A 55 -5.37 14.98 -9.78
CA ARG A 55 -4.08 14.65 -10.41
C ARG A 55 -3.53 13.35 -9.86
N LEU A 56 -3.55 13.17 -8.53
CA LEU A 56 -3.14 11.93 -7.87
C LEU A 56 -4.01 10.75 -8.37
N ALA A 57 -5.33 10.88 -8.35
CA ALA A 57 -6.24 9.86 -8.88
C ALA A 57 -5.88 9.42 -10.31
N LYS A 58 -5.56 10.36 -11.20
CA LYS A 58 -5.15 10.01 -12.58
C LYS A 58 -3.83 9.27 -12.65
N MET A 59 -2.95 9.44 -11.66
CA MET A 59 -1.71 8.67 -11.57
C MET A 59 -2.03 7.22 -11.23
N GLU A 60 -2.96 6.95 -10.31
CA GLU A 60 -3.41 5.60 -9.96
C GLU A 60 -4.06 4.85 -11.13
N ASP A 61 -4.87 5.53 -11.95
CA ASP A 61 -5.42 4.92 -13.17
C ASP A 61 -4.30 4.53 -14.17
N ARG A 62 -3.21 5.29 -14.21
CA ARG A 62 -2.03 4.96 -15.02
C ARG A 62 -1.27 3.76 -14.45
N HIS A 63 -1.06 3.72 -13.12
CA HIS A 63 -0.42 2.62 -12.41
C HIS A 63 -1.19 1.31 -12.63
N LYS A 64 -2.50 1.33 -12.40
CA LYS A 64 -3.41 0.21 -12.68
C LYS A 64 -3.23 -0.35 -14.09
N LYS A 65 -3.19 0.51 -15.11
CA LYS A 65 -2.96 0.09 -16.50
C LYS A 65 -1.59 -0.56 -16.70
N GLY A 66 -0.57 -0.05 -16.01
CA GLY A 66 0.78 -0.65 -15.98
C GLY A 66 0.77 -2.06 -15.41
N PHE A 67 0.14 -2.27 -14.27
CA PHE A 67 0.06 -3.59 -13.63
C PHE A 67 -0.82 -4.59 -14.40
N ILE A 68 -1.87 -4.13 -15.06
CA ILE A 68 -2.63 -4.96 -16.03
C ILE A 68 -1.71 -5.42 -17.18
N ALA A 69 -0.83 -4.54 -17.66
CA ALA A 69 0.13 -4.91 -18.70
C ALA A 69 1.19 -5.92 -18.20
N CYS A 70 1.59 -5.84 -16.91
CA CYS A 70 2.48 -6.81 -16.28
C CYS A 70 1.86 -8.23 -16.29
N GLY A 71 0.60 -8.37 -15.86
CA GLY A 71 -0.12 -9.65 -15.93
C GLY A 71 -0.18 -10.21 -17.36
N LYS A 72 -0.50 -9.36 -18.33
CA LYS A 72 -0.52 -9.76 -19.76
C LYS A 72 0.85 -10.21 -20.26
N ASN A 73 1.93 -9.56 -19.83
CA ASN A 73 3.30 -9.91 -20.22
C ASN A 73 3.67 -11.34 -19.78
N LEU A 74 3.21 -11.78 -18.61
CA LEU A 74 3.42 -13.13 -18.09
C LEU A 74 2.33 -14.13 -18.53
N ASN A 75 1.35 -13.67 -19.32
CA ASN A 75 0.17 -14.47 -19.70
C ASN A 75 -0.58 -15.00 -18.46
N VAL A 76 -0.80 -14.10 -17.48
CA VAL A 76 -1.51 -14.35 -16.24
C VAL A 76 -2.82 -13.55 -16.22
N THR A 77 -3.91 -14.19 -15.86
CA THR A 77 -5.19 -13.52 -15.59
C THR A 77 -5.26 -13.21 -14.09
N PRO A 78 -5.43 -11.94 -13.69
CA PRO A 78 -5.54 -11.58 -12.28
C PRO A 78 -6.78 -12.19 -11.61
N ASP A 79 -6.63 -12.69 -10.38
CA ASP A 79 -7.72 -13.17 -9.54
C ASP A 79 -8.40 -12.00 -8.80
N MET A 80 -9.28 -11.30 -9.50
CA MET A 80 -9.92 -10.10 -8.95
C MET A 80 -10.86 -10.42 -7.79
N ASP A 81 -11.52 -11.58 -7.77
CA ASP A 81 -12.37 -12.02 -6.66
C ASP A 81 -11.58 -12.16 -5.36
N PHE A 82 -10.32 -12.58 -5.45
CA PHE A 82 -9.40 -12.62 -4.32
C PHE A 82 -9.04 -11.22 -3.84
N ALA A 83 -8.71 -10.32 -4.76
CA ALA A 83 -8.30 -8.96 -4.45
C ALA A 83 -9.41 -8.13 -3.80
N GLU A 84 -10.65 -8.22 -4.30
CA GLU A 84 -11.82 -7.56 -3.71
C GLU A 84 -12.05 -8.01 -2.25
N LYS A 85 -11.92 -9.31 -1.98
CA LYS A 85 -12.02 -9.83 -0.60
C LYS A 85 -10.87 -9.37 0.29
N PHE A 86 -9.67 -9.30 -0.27
CA PHE A 86 -8.46 -8.87 0.43
C PHE A 86 -8.59 -7.44 0.99
N PHE A 87 -9.14 -6.51 0.20
CA PHE A 87 -9.31 -5.11 0.61
C PHE A 87 -10.62 -4.82 1.34
N SER A 88 -11.60 -5.73 1.31
CA SER A 88 -13.01 -5.46 1.69
C SER A 88 -13.18 -4.78 3.05
N GLU A 89 -12.40 -5.13 4.06
CA GLU A 89 -12.51 -4.59 5.42
C GLU A 89 -11.93 -3.17 5.49
N LEU A 90 -10.76 -2.94 4.89
CA LEU A 90 -10.10 -1.64 4.85
C LEU A 90 -10.90 -0.65 3.99
N HIS A 91 -11.35 -1.09 2.81
CA HIS A 91 -12.24 -0.33 1.95
C HIS A 91 -13.54 0.05 2.66
N GLY A 92 -14.19 -0.91 3.35
CA GLY A 92 -15.40 -0.65 4.12
C GLY A 92 -15.20 0.40 5.22
N ASN A 93 -14.02 0.45 5.84
CA ASN A 93 -13.68 1.47 6.83
C ASN A 93 -13.46 2.85 6.19
N PHE A 94 -12.81 2.89 5.02
CA PHE A 94 -12.69 4.15 4.26
C PHE A 94 -14.06 4.69 3.86
N GLN A 95 -14.95 3.88 3.32
CA GLN A 95 -16.30 4.30 2.92
C GLN A 95 -17.15 4.80 4.09
N LYS A 96 -17.02 4.18 5.27
CA LYS A 96 -17.67 4.67 6.50
C LYS A 96 -17.13 6.05 6.92
N ALA A 97 -15.81 6.22 6.88
CA ALA A 97 -15.16 7.49 7.18
C ALA A 97 -15.59 8.59 6.20
N PHE A 98 -15.60 8.28 4.90
CA PHE A 98 -16.08 9.18 3.86
C PHE A 98 -17.54 9.61 4.10
N ALA A 99 -18.44 8.67 4.36
CA ALA A 99 -19.85 8.94 4.61
C ALA A 99 -20.09 9.85 5.83
N THR A 100 -19.21 9.78 6.84
CA THR A 100 -19.25 10.63 8.05
C THR A 100 -18.36 11.86 7.96
N LYS A 101 -17.70 12.10 6.83
CA LYS A 101 -16.75 13.19 6.58
C LYS A 101 -15.57 13.19 7.56
N ASP A 102 -15.15 12.00 7.99
CA ASP A 102 -13.95 11.80 8.80
C ASP A 102 -12.70 11.81 7.91
N ILE A 103 -12.22 13.02 7.58
CA ILE A 103 -11.08 13.27 6.71
C ILE A 103 -9.81 12.60 7.26
N VAL A 104 -9.61 12.63 8.60
CA VAL A 104 -8.41 12.07 9.23
C VAL A 104 -8.34 10.56 9.01
N THR A 105 -9.45 9.84 9.19
CA THR A 105 -9.49 8.39 8.92
C THR A 105 -9.33 8.10 7.43
N CYS A 106 -9.93 8.88 6.53
CA CYS A 106 -9.73 8.74 5.08
C CYS A 106 -8.26 8.90 4.69
N LEU A 107 -7.57 9.93 5.20
CA LEU A 107 -6.15 10.17 4.93
C LEU A 107 -5.25 9.11 5.57
N LEU A 108 -5.57 8.65 6.79
CA LEU A 108 -4.82 7.54 7.38
C LEU A 108 -4.87 6.29 6.50
N ILE A 109 -6.05 5.91 6.03
CA ILE A 109 -6.20 4.69 5.23
C ILE A 109 -5.53 4.87 3.87
N GLN A 110 -5.91 5.91 3.11
CA GLN A 110 -5.40 6.09 1.75
C GLN A 110 -3.94 6.55 1.76
N SER A 111 -3.66 7.71 2.33
CA SER A 111 -2.36 8.36 2.12
C SER A 111 -1.26 7.89 3.07
N LEU A 112 -1.57 7.13 4.14
CA LEU A 112 -0.54 6.57 5.02
C LEU A 112 -0.48 5.05 4.92
N ILE A 113 -1.57 4.32 5.20
CA ILE A 113 -1.51 2.86 5.23
C ILE A 113 -1.28 2.29 3.83
N ILE A 114 -2.12 2.67 2.85
CA ILE A 114 -2.04 2.10 1.49
C ILE A 114 -0.73 2.51 0.82
N GLU A 115 -0.36 3.80 0.87
CA GLU A 115 0.87 4.27 0.21
C GLU A 115 2.15 3.73 0.85
N CYS A 116 2.25 3.71 2.19
CA CYS A 116 3.42 3.10 2.84
C CYS A 116 3.54 1.61 2.52
N PHE A 117 2.38 0.91 2.43
CA PHE A 117 2.37 -0.50 2.08
C PHE A 117 2.79 -0.72 0.62
N ALA A 118 2.27 0.10 -0.31
CA ALA A 118 2.62 0.05 -1.72
C ALA A 118 4.12 0.31 -1.93
N ILE A 119 4.67 1.36 -1.33
CA ILE A 119 6.10 1.69 -1.39
C ILE A 119 6.95 0.53 -0.89
N ALA A 120 6.63 -0.04 0.29
CA ALA A 120 7.36 -1.16 0.86
C ALA A 120 7.28 -2.41 -0.05
N ALA A 121 6.08 -2.77 -0.51
CA ALA A 121 5.86 -3.92 -1.37
C ALA A 121 6.60 -3.77 -2.71
N TYR A 122 6.56 -2.60 -3.33
CA TYR A 122 7.23 -2.34 -4.61
C TYR A 122 8.75 -2.37 -4.47
N ASN A 123 9.31 -1.80 -3.41
CA ASN A 123 10.75 -1.82 -3.16
C ASN A 123 11.30 -3.25 -2.99
N ILE A 124 10.54 -4.13 -2.33
CA ILE A 124 10.93 -5.54 -2.15
C ILE A 124 10.68 -6.35 -3.41
N TYR A 125 9.63 -6.02 -4.19
CA TYR A 125 9.34 -6.73 -5.44
C TYR A 125 10.31 -6.39 -6.57
N ILE A 126 10.75 -5.14 -6.72
CA ILE A 126 11.64 -4.69 -7.82
C ILE A 126 12.85 -5.60 -8.03
N PRO A 127 13.62 -6.00 -6.99
CA PRO A 127 14.80 -6.87 -7.19
C PRO A 127 14.49 -8.26 -7.76
N VAL A 128 13.29 -8.78 -7.49
CA VAL A 128 12.87 -10.15 -7.86
C VAL A 128 11.89 -10.18 -9.04
N ALA A 129 11.44 -9.02 -9.51
CA ALA A 129 10.50 -8.88 -10.62
C ALA A 129 11.12 -9.27 -11.97
N ASP A 130 10.28 -9.78 -12.87
CA ASP A 130 10.66 -9.90 -14.27
C ASP A 130 11.02 -8.52 -14.87
N PRO A 131 11.84 -8.46 -15.93
CA PRO A 131 12.35 -7.20 -16.47
C PRO A 131 11.27 -6.20 -16.91
N PHE A 132 10.10 -6.68 -17.34
CA PHE A 132 9.00 -5.81 -17.75
C PHE A 132 8.30 -5.21 -16.54
N ALA A 133 7.90 -6.04 -15.56
CA ALA A 133 7.27 -5.61 -14.33
C ALA A 133 8.19 -4.69 -13.51
N ARG A 134 9.49 -5.01 -13.43
CA ARG A 134 10.50 -4.16 -12.77
C ARG A 134 10.46 -2.73 -13.29
N LYS A 135 10.51 -2.55 -14.61
CA LYS A 135 10.52 -1.23 -15.23
C LYS A 135 9.24 -0.43 -14.91
N ILE A 136 8.08 -1.10 -14.91
CA ILE A 136 6.81 -0.48 -14.56
C ILE A 136 6.83 -0.06 -13.09
N THR A 137 7.17 -0.98 -12.17
CA THR A 137 7.17 -0.75 -10.72
C THR A 137 8.16 0.34 -10.30
N GLU A 138 9.36 0.40 -10.92
CA GLU A 138 10.34 1.49 -10.70
C GLU A 138 9.79 2.88 -11.07
N GLY A 139 8.87 2.93 -12.03
CA GLY A 139 8.16 4.16 -12.39
C GLY A 139 7.10 4.54 -11.36
N VAL A 140 6.31 3.55 -10.94
CA VAL A 140 5.21 3.72 -10.00
C VAL A 140 5.72 4.17 -8.63
N VAL A 141 6.71 3.51 -8.07
CA VAL A 141 7.21 3.82 -6.71
C VAL A 141 7.64 5.29 -6.53
N LYS A 142 8.06 5.95 -7.59
CA LYS A 142 8.41 7.39 -7.55
C LYS A 142 7.19 8.28 -7.40
N ASP A 143 6.09 7.86 -7.99
CA ASP A 143 4.84 8.59 -7.92
C ASP A 143 4.17 8.41 -6.54
N GLU A 144 4.33 7.22 -5.89
CA GLU A 144 3.76 6.93 -4.57
C GLU A 144 4.28 7.86 -3.47
N TYR A 145 5.53 8.32 -3.57
CA TYR A 145 6.04 9.34 -2.65
C TYR A 145 5.31 10.68 -2.77
N LEU A 146 4.74 11.02 -3.92
CA LEU A 146 3.91 12.23 -4.08
C LEU A 146 2.55 12.05 -3.39
N HIS A 147 1.98 10.84 -3.47
CA HIS A 147 0.73 10.47 -2.81
C HIS A 147 0.88 10.54 -1.28
N LEU A 148 1.94 9.92 -0.77
CA LEU A 148 2.29 9.93 0.66
C LEU A 148 2.51 11.35 1.18
N ASN A 149 3.26 12.18 0.46
CA ASN A 149 3.55 13.56 0.83
C ASN A 149 2.30 14.41 1.00
N PHE A 150 1.28 14.25 0.15
CA PHE A 150 0.02 14.96 0.29
C PHE A 150 -0.63 14.73 1.66
N GLY A 151 -0.76 13.46 2.07
CA GLY A 151 -1.34 13.10 3.37
C GLY A 151 -0.49 13.58 4.54
N GLU A 152 0.84 13.44 4.45
CA GLU A 152 1.80 13.90 5.46
C GLU A 152 1.67 15.41 5.69
N GLU A 153 1.66 16.21 4.61
CA GLU A 153 1.56 17.68 4.69
C GLU A 153 0.21 18.14 5.23
N TRP A 154 -0.89 17.55 4.76
CA TRP A 154 -2.22 17.91 5.26
C TRP A 154 -2.35 17.62 6.76
N LEU A 155 -1.97 16.42 7.19
CA LEU A 155 -2.04 16.01 8.60
C LEU A 155 -1.07 16.80 9.47
N HIS A 156 0.13 17.16 8.97
CA HIS A 156 1.07 18.03 9.66
C HIS A 156 0.47 19.41 9.92
N ASN A 157 -0.13 20.02 8.90
CA ASN A 157 -0.72 21.36 9.01
C ASN A 157 -1.96 21.40 9.93
N HIS A 158 -2.57 20.25 10.20
CA HIS A 158 -3.75 20.10 11.07
C HIS A 158 -3.45 19.24 12.31
N PHE A 159 -2.17 19.12 12.71
CA PHE A 159 -1.73 18.12 13.69
C PHE A 159 -2.45 18.21 15.04
N ASP A 160 -2.63 19.41 15.57
CA ASP A 160 -3.26 19.60 16.88
C ASP A 160 -4.70 19.04 16.94
N ASP A 161 -5.46 19.23 15.87
CA ASP A 161 -6.84 18.74 15.76
C ASP A 161 -6.89 17.27 15.31
N SER A 162 -5.89 16.80 14.55
CA SER A 162 -5.87 15.47 13.95
C SER A 162 -5.23 14.40 14.84
N LYS A 163 -4.41 14.77 15.82
CA LYS A 163 -3.61 13.84 16.62
C LYS A 163 -4.45 12.73 17.27
N ALA A 164 -5.47 13.10 18.05
CA ALA A 164 -6.29 12.12 18.75
C ALA A 164 -7.17 11.28 17.80
N PRO A 165 -7.85 11.88 16.79
CA PRO A 165 -8.54 11.11 15.75
C PRO A 165 -7.62 10.14 15.02
N LEU A 166 -6.40 10.55 14.66
CA LEU A 166 -5.44 9.70 13.96
C LEU A 166 -4.97 8.51 14.81
N GLU A 167 -4.70 8.73 16.10
CA GLU A 167 -4.39 7.63 17.04
C GLU A 167 -5.54 6.63 17.15
N GLN A 168 -6.80 7.11 17.14
CA GLN A 168 -7.98 6.24 17.18
C GLN A 168 -8.14 5.45 15.88
N ALA A 169 -8.05 6.12 14.74
CA ALA A 169 -8.15 5.49 13.42
C ALA A 169 -7.03 4.45 13.21
N ASN A 170 -5.80 4.75 13.67
CA ASN A 170 -4.68 3.82 13.64
C ASN A 170 -4.98 2.50 14.40
N ARG A 171 -5.57 2.60 15.60
CA ARG A 171 -5.94 1.41 16.39
C ARG A 171 -6.93 0.49 15.66
N GLN A 172 -7.78 1.07 14.83
CA GLN A 172 -8.81 0.33 14.10
C GLN A 172 -8.30 -0.27 12.80
N ASN A 173 -7.38 0.40 12.10
CA ASN A 173 -7.01 0.05 10.75
C ASN A 173 -5.63 -0.61 10.63
N LEU A 174 -4.64 -0.24 11.45
CA LEU A 174 -3.31 -0.85 11.37
C LEU A 174 -3.31 -2.38 11.61
N PRO A 175 -4.12 -2.95 12.52
CA PRO A 175 -4.21 -4.41 12.67
C PRO A 175 -4.68 -5.15 11.43
N LEU A 176 -5.44 -4.49 10.54
CA LEU A 176 -5.91 -5.08 9.29
C LEU A 176 -4.75 -5.36 8.33
N VAL A 177 -3.72 -4.51 8.34
CA VAL A 177 -2.52 -4.70 7.49
C VAL A 177 -1.83 -6.03 7.82
N TRP A 178 -1.72 -6.39 9.10
CA TRP A 178 -1.14 -7.68 9.51
C TRP A 178 -1.99 -8.86 9.06
N LYS A 179 -3.30 -8.73 9.19
CA LYS A 179 -4.24 -9.74 8.71
C LYS A 179 -4.12 -9.92 7.18
N MET A 180 -4.01 -8.81 6.44
CA MET A 180 -3.83 -8.82 4.99
C MET A 180 -2.49 -9.47 4.61
N LEU A 181 -1.38 -9.10 5.26
CA LEU A 181 -0.06 -9.69 5.03
C LEU A 181 -0.03 -11.21 5.25
N ASN A 182 -0.73 -11.70 6.30
CA ASN A 182 -0.81 -13.13 6.57
C ASN A 182 -1.56 -13.90 5.46
N GLN A 183 -2.50 -13.27 4.76
CA GLN A 183 -3.23 -13.91 3.65
C GLN A 183 -2.36 -14.17 2.44
N VAL A 184 -1.33 -13.36 2.21
CA VAL A 184 -0.49 -13.39 1.01
C VAL A 184 0.93 -13.91 1.26
N GLU A 185 1.26 -14.32 2.47
CA GLU A 185 2.61 -14.75 2.87
C GLU A 185 3.17 -15.84 1.94
N ILE A 186 2.36 -16.86 1.61
CA ILE A 186 2.78 -17.97 0.75
C ILE A 186 3.01 -17.48 -0.68
N ASP A 187 2.10 -16.66 -1.21
CA ASP A 187 2.20 -16.12 -2.56
C ASP A 187 3.40 -15.17 -2.70
N ALA A 188 3.59 -14.28 -1.74
CA ALA A 188 4.75 -13.38 -1.69
C ALA A 188 6.07 -14.16 -1.71
N LYS A 189 6.16 -15.22 -0.90
CA LYS A 189 7.34 -16.08 -0.85
C LYS A 189 7.63 -16.78 -2.19
N VAL A 190 6.60 -17.24 -2.89
CA VAL A 190 6.74 -17.83 -4.24
C VAL A 190 7.30 -16.81 -5.23
N LEU A 191 6.94 -15.53 -5.09
CA LEU A 191 7.47 -14.45 -5.89
C LEU A 191 8.90 -14.01 -5.49
N GLY A 192 9.45 -14.57 -4.42
CA GLY A 192 10.77 -14.22 -3.90
C GLY A 192 10.76 -13.04 -2.91
N MET A 193 9.60 -12.68 -2.38
CA MET A 193 9.44 -11.64 -1.36
C MET A 193 9.30 -12.27 0.02
N GLU A 194 10.13 -11.83 0.98
CA GLU A 194 10.04 -12.30 2.37
C GLU A 194 9.09 -11.38 3.17
N LYS A 195 8.15 -11.98 3.87
CA LYS A 195 7.14 -11.24 4.66
C LYS A 195 7.77 -10.35 5.73
N GLU A 196 8.81 -10.85 6.40
CA GLU A 196 9.52 -10.11 7.44
C GLU A 196 10.13 -8.82 6.89
N ALA A 197 10.73 -8.87 5.71
CA ALA A 197 11.27 -7.69 5.04
C ALA A 197 10.16 -6.69 4.68
N LEU A 198 9.02 -7.19 4.20
CA LEU A 198 7.86 -6.35 3.86
C LEU A 198 7.28 -5.66 5.12
N VAL A 199 7.19 -6.40 6.23
CA VAL A 199 6.76 -5.84 7.52
C VAL A 199 7.73 -4.76 8.00
N GLU A 200 9.04 -5.03 7.94
CA GLU A 200 10.09 -4.10 8.38
C GLU A 200 10.04 -2.81 7.55
N ASP A 201 10.05 -2.90 6.23
CA ASP A 201 10.01 -1.74 5.34
C ASP A 201 8.72 -0.92 5.52
N PHE A 202 7.56 -1.59 5.62
CA PHE A 202 6.30 -0.91 5.91
C PHE A 202 6.37 -0.13 7.22
N MET A 203 6.87 -0.75 8.29
CA MET A 203 6.96 -0.10 9.60
C MET A 203 7.93 1.08 9.60
N ILE A 204 9.02 1.01 8.85
CA ILE A 204 9.95 2.11 8.68
C ILE A 204 9.25 3.28 7.97
N GLN A 205 8.65 3.04 6.80
CA GLN A 205 7.96 4.08 6.02
C GLN A 205 6.83 4.72 6.83
N TYR A 206 5.98 3.89 7.45
CA TYR A 206 4.87 4.36 8.27
C TYR A 206 5.32 5.17 9.48
N GLY A 207 6.38 4.71 10.17
CA GLY A 207 6.98 5.43 11.31
C GLY A 207 7.60 6.77 10.92
N GLU A 208 8.28 6.83 9.77
CA GLU A 208 8.83 8.07 9.21
C GLU A 208 7.72 9.07 8.86
N SER A 209 6.63 8.61 8.25
CA SER A 209 5.47 9.43 7.93
C SER A 209 4.81 10.01 9.19
N LEU A 210 4.61 9.19 10.22
CA LEU A 210 4.10 9.69 11.51
C LEU A 210 5.04 10.73 12.13
N GLY A 211 6.36 10.55 12.00
CA GLY A 211 7.36 11.52 12.45
C GLY A 211 7.25 12.87 11.72
N LYS A 212 7.10 12.84 10.39
CA LYS A 212 6.91 14.05 9.57
C LYS A 212 5.60 14.78 9.92
N ILE A 213 4.55 14.03 10.23
CA ILE A 213 3.26 14.60 10.67
C ILE A 213 3.41 15.34 12.00
N GLY A 214 4.30 14.90 12.90
CA GLY A 214 4.57 15.58 14.18
C GLY A 214 4.48 14.67 15.41
N PHE A 215 4.33 13.35 15.23
CA PHE A 215 4.34 12.41 16.35
C PHE A 215 5.75 12.25 16.92
N THR A 216 5.85 12.14 18.24
CA THR A 216 7.13 11.82 18.90
C THR A 216 7.50 10.34 18.68
N THR A 217 8.78 10.01 18.77
CA THR A 217 9.26 8.61 18.71
C THR A 217 8.48 7.70 19.68
N ARG A 218 8.15 8.20 20.87
CA ARG A 218 7.36 7.44 21.87
C ARG A 218 5.94 7.17 21.39
N ASP A 219 5.29 8.15 20.76
CA ASP A 219 3.94 7.98 20.20
C ASP A 219 3.97 6.97 19.04
N ILE A 220 4.98 7.08 18.14
CA ILE A 220 5.17 6.17 17.01
C ILE A 220 5.33 4.73 17.51
N MET A 221 6.23 4.48 18.47
CA MET A 221 6.41 3.14 19.04
C MET A 221 5.13 2.59 19.66
N ARG A 222 4.35 3.43 20.34
CA ARG A 222 3.06 3.02 20.91
C ARG A 222 2.03 2.67 19.84
N MET A 223 1.92 3.49 18.80
CA MET A 223 0.98 3.28 17.69
C MET A 223 1.34 2.02 16.89
N SER A 224 2.62 1.79 16.62
CA SER A 224 3.13 0.60 15.95
C SER A 224 2.87 -0.69 16.75
N ALA A 225 3.12 -0.65 18.07
CA ALA A 225 2.89 -1.82 18.94
C ALA A 225 1.41 -2.23 19.01
N MET A 226 0.47 -1.30 18.84
CA MET A 226 -0.96 -1.61 18.81
C MET A 226 -1.36 -2.44 17.58
N GLY A 227 -0.69 -2.25 16.45
CA GLY A 227 -0.89 -3.09 15.26
C GLY A 227 -0.42 -4.52 15.49
N LEU A 228 0.74 -4.69 16.11
CA LEU A 228 1.34 -6.01 16.37
C LEU A 228 0.59 -6.83 17.44
N ALA A 229 -0.08 -6.18 18.39
CA ALA A 229 -0.81 -6.88 19.46
C ALA A 229 -2.11 -7.54 18.99
N ALA A 230 -2.55 -7.25 17.77
CA ALA A 230 -3.78 -7.79 17.16
C ALA A 230 -3.49 -8.83 16.05
N ALA A 231 -2.22 -9.10 15.74
CA ALA A 231 -1.75 -10.14 14.83
C ALA A 231 -1.45 -11.43 15.58
#